data_f6e2394393eb9897b02bcacc3a046cbc
#
_entry.id   f6e2394393eb9897b02bcacc3a046cbc
#
_cell.length_a   1.000
_cell.length_b   1.000
_cell.length_c   1.000
_cell.angle_alpha   90.00
_cell.angle_beta   90.00
_cell.angle_gamma   90.00
#
_symmetry.space_group_name_H-M   'P 1'
#
loop_
_entity.id
_entity.type
_entity.pdbx_description
1 polymer ?
#
loop_
_entity_poly.entity_id
_entity_poly.type
_entity_poly.pdbx_seq_one_letter_code
_entity_poly.pdbx_strand_id
1 'polypeptide(L)'
;MNSDDFYTSSDIVEILAGELKENHVDAVYGDIHYVDGKDLDKSIRYYSSAGFRRWKMLLGFMPAHPSFYCRKETYERFGLFRTSYKVAADFENLLRLIYVGKISIKYIPKDCVTMRIGGASTSGWASHKRIMADHVRAYRENHVHSNALLDSLRYVYKVAEIVKFKLK
;
A
#
# COMPACT_ATOMS: atom_id res chain seq x y z
N MET A 1 2.98 7.80 5.98
CA MET A 1 1.64 8.31 6.33
C MET A 1 1.53 9.71 5.75
N ASN A 2 0.43 10.06 5.11
CA ASN A 2 0.23 11.41 4.56
C ASN A 2 -0.15 12.38 5.69
N SER A 3 -0.13 13.69 5.39
CA SER A 3 -0.36 14.73 6.40
C SER A 3 -1.80 14.78 6.95
N ASP A 4 -2.74 14.18 6.25
CA ASP A 4 -4.16 14.10 6.59
C ASP A 4 -4.62 12.72 7.08
N ASP A 5 -3.70 11.74 7.13
CA ASP A 5 -3.94 10.41 7.67
C ASP A 5 -3.60 10.38 9.19
N PHE A 6 -4.24 9.47 9.93
CA PHE A 6 -3.96 9.27 11.34
C PHE A 6 -4.10 7.81 11.76
N TYR A 7 -3.46 7.45 12.87
CA TYR A 7 -3.56 6.10 13.42
C TYR A 7 -4.94 5.86 14.03
N THR A 8 -5.42 4.62 13.94
CA THR A 8 -6.71 4.20 14.52
C THR A 8 -6.70 4.16 16.04
N SER A 9 -5.52 4.03 16.66
CA SER A 9 -5.31 4.10 18.10
C SER A 9 -3.88 4.56 18.43
N SER A 10 -3.66 5.01 19.66
CA SER A 10 -2.37 5.54 20.11
C SER A 10 -1.26 4.49 20.22
N ASP A 11 -1.59 3.21 20.28
CA ASP A 11 -0.69 2.08 20.45
C ASP A 11 -0.23 1.43 19.14
N ILE A 12 -0.70 1.90 17.97
CA ILE A 12 -0.39 1.28 16.66
C ILE A 12 1.11 1.21 16.41
N VAL A 13 1.85 2.27 16.70
CA VAL A 13 3.30 2.29 16.47
C VAL A 13 4.01 1.27 17.35
N GLU A 14 3.61 1.17 18.62
CA GLU A 14 4.14 0.19 19.57
C GLU A 14 3.86 -1.24 19.10
N ILE A 15 2.61 -1.54 18.70
CA ILE A 15 2.21 -2.85 18.18
C ILE A 15 3.05 -3.22 16.96
N LEU A 16 3.14 -2.36 15.94
CA LEU A 16 3.87 -2.66 14.71
C LEU A 16 5.38 -2.79 14.97
N ALA A 17 5.95 -1.97 15.85
CA ALA A 17 7.36 -2.08 16.23
C ALA A 17 7.65 -3.35 17.04
N GLY A 18 6.74 -3.72 17.95
CA GLY A 18 6.80 -4.98 18.69
C GLY A 18 6.79 -6.19 17.76
N GLU A 19 5.83 -6.24 16.84
CA GLU A 19 5.71 -7.30 15.85
C GLU A 19 6.94 -7.44 14.94
N LEU A 20 7.54 -6.31 14.54
CA LEU A 20 8.80 -6.29 13.80
C LEU A 20 9.95 -6.94 14.58
N LYS A 21 10.05 -6.63 15.87
CA LYS A 21 11.10 -7.11 16.76
C LYS A 21 10.93 -8.59 17.07
N GLU A 22 9.74 -8.99 17.50
CA GLU A 22 9.44 -10.35 17.97
C GLU A 22 9.53 -11.39 16.85
N ASN A 23 9.10 -11.04 15.65
CA ASN A 23 9.08 -11.96 14.51
C ASN A 23 10.35 -11.94 13.66
N HIS A 24 11.31 -11.10 14.00
CA HIS A 24 12.59 -10.99 13.26
C HIS A 24 12.40 -10.79 11.73
N VAL A 25 11.31 -10.11 11.31
CA VAL A 25 11.04 -9.81 9.90
C VAL A 25 11.58 -8.45 9.50
N ASP A 26 11.76 -8.23 8.19
CA ASP A 26 12.21 -6.96 7.64
C ASP A 26 11.12 -5.90 7.65
N ALA A 27 9.85 -6.32 7.49
CA ALA A 27 8.72 -5.41 7.51
C ALA A 27 7.42 -6.07 8.02
N VAL A 28 6.54 -5.23 8.57
CA VAL A 28 5.16 -5.59 8.96
C VAL A 28 4.18 -4.66 8.27
N TYR A 29 2.94 -5.10 8.10
CA TYR A 29 1.87 -4.30 7.53
C TYR A 29 0.51 -4.78 8.03
N GLY A 30 -0.45 -3.86 8.11
CA GLY A 30 -1.81 -4.15 8.53
C GLY A 30 -2.85 -3.68 7.51
N ASP A 31 -4.07 -3.51 8.00
CA ASP A 31 -5.20 -2.99 7.24
C ASP A 31 -5.33 -1.48 7.41
N ILE A 32 -6.14 -0.86 6.59
CA ILE A 32 -6.51 0.55 6.68
C ILE A 32 -7.98 0.74 6.34
N HIS A 33 -8.58 1.82 6.79
CA HIS A 33 -9.89 2.22 6.31
C HIS A 33 -9.92 3.67 5.80
N TYR A 34 -10.92 3.95 4.98
CA TYR A 34 -11.13 5.27 4.39
C TYR A 34 -12.37 5.90 4.99
N VAL A 35 -12.26 7.17 5.35
CA VAL A 35 -13.37 7.98 5.86
C VAL A 35 -13.68 9.14 4.92
N ASP A 36 -14.88 9.68 5.06
CA ASP A 36 -15.28 10.91 4.37
C ASP A 36 -14.40 12.08 4.83
N GLY A 37 -13.91 12.90 3.89
CA GLY A 37 -13.07 14.05 4.24
C GLY A 37 -13.76 15.12 5.07
N LYS A 38 -15.11 15.10 5.11
CA LYS A 38 -15.94 16.05 5.90
C LYS A 38 -16.54 15.43 7.14
N ASP A 39 -16.66 14.11 7.18
CA ASP A 39 -17.27 13.34 8.27
C ASP A 39 -16.36 12.15 8.60
N LEU A 40 -15.52 12.31 9.62
CA LEU A 40 -14.52 11.31 10.02
C LEU A 40 -15.13 10.04 10.63
N ASP A 41 -16.36 10.10 11.10
CA ASP A 41 -17.07 8.95 11.67
C ASP A 41 -17.70 8.08 10.56
N LYS A 42 -17.79 8.63 9.35
CA LYS A 42 -18.36 7.93 8.20
C LYS A 42 -17.31 7.12 7.47
N SER A 43 -17.23 5.83 7.78
CA SER A 43 -16.41 4.89 7.03
C SER A 43 -16.98 4.64 5.62
N ILE A 44 -16.12 4.78 4.61
CA ILE A 44 -16.49 4.63 3.19
C ILE A 44 -15.99 3.31 2.62
N ARG A 45 -14.82 2.85 3.09
CA ARG A 45 -14.19 1.66 2.58
C ARG A 45 -13.19 1.10 3.58
N TYR A 46 -13.14 -0.21 3.68
CA TYR A 46 -12.08 -0.94 4.38
C TYR A 46 -11.16 -1.61 3.36
N TYR A 47 -9.86 -1.46 3.53
CA TYR A 47 -8.86 -2.13 2.72
C TYR A 47 -8.09 -3.14 3.57
N SER A 48 -8.40 -4.43 3.36
CA SER A 48 -7.69 -5.51 4.03
C SER A 48 -6.48 -5.96 3.21
N SER A 49 -5.33 -5.99 3.86
CA SER A 49 -4.09 -6.53 3.31
C SER A 49 -3.91 -8.05 3.55
N ALA A 50 -4.85 -8.71 4.24
CA ALA A 50 -4.78 -10.15 4.57
C ALA A 50 -4.59 -11.06 3.35
N GLY A 51 -5.22 -10.70 2.25
CA GLY A 51 -5.15 -11.44 0.98
C GLY A 51 -3.92 -11.14 0.15
N PHE A 52 -3.01 -10.27 0.61
CA PHE A 52 -1.81 -9.94 -0.13
C PHE A 52 -0.88 -11.16 -0.25
N ARG A 53 -0.31 -11.31 -1.44
CA ARG A 53 0.75 -12.28 -1.75
C ARG A 53 1.75 -11.59 -2.67
N ARG A 54 3.04 -11.84 -2.50
CA ARG A 54 4.14 -11.20 -3.25
C ARG A 54 3.91 -11.18 -4.77
N TRP A 55 3.46 -12.29 -5.37
CA TRP A 55 3.19 -12.37 -6.79
C TRP A 55 2.08 -11.43 -7.29
N LYS A 56 1.16 -11.02 -6.41
CA LYS A 56 0.09 -10.08 -6.76
C LYS A 56 0.62 -8.68 -7.12
N MET A 57 1.86 -8.38 -6.78
CA MET A 57 2.50 -7.13 -7.22
C MET A 57 2.64 -7.07 -8.75
N LEU A 58 2.73 -8.22 -9.43
CA LEU A 58 2.68 -8.28 -10.90
C LEU A 58 1.34 -7.80 -11.49
N LEU A 59 0.30 -7.81 -10.67
CA LEU A 59 -1.05 -7.36 -11.00
C LEU A 59 -1.35 -5.96 -10.44
N GLY A 60 -0.34 -5.22 -10.00
CA GLY A 60 -0.49 -3.88 -9.44
C GLY A 60 -1.02 -3.80 -8.01
N PHE A 61 -1.10 -4.93 -7.29
CA PHE A 61 -1.48 -4.93 -5.88
C PHE A 61 -0.26 -4.72 -4.98
N MET A 62 -0.46 -4.03 -3.88
CA MET A 62 0.53 -3.88 -2.81
C MET A 62 -0.16 -3.92 -1.45
N PRO A 63 0.55 -4.17 -0.34
CA PRO A 63 0.02 -3.94 1.00
C PRO A 63 -0.40 -2.48 1.16
N ALA A 64 -1.27 -2.21 2.12
CA ALA A 64 -1.63 -0.84 2.47
C ALA A 64 -0.37 -0.06 2.92
N HIS A 65 0.21 0.77 2.04
CA HIS A 65 1.48 1.44 2.30
C HIS A 65 1.49 2.32 3.57
N PRO A 66 0.38 2.97 3.99
CA PRO A 66 0.39 3.76 5.23
C PRO A 66 0.59 2.91 6.48
N SER A 67 0.24 1.60 6.42
CA SER A 67 0.45 0.64 7.51
C SER A 67 1.73 -0.19 7.37
N PHE A 68 2.56 0.09 6.35
CA PHE A 68 3.78 -0.66 6.08
C PHE A 68 4.95 -0.08 6.87
N TYR A 69 5.45 -0.84 7.84
CA TYR A 69 6.59 -0.50 8.68
C TYR A 69 7.76 -1.41 8.36
N CYS A 70 8.89 -0.80 8.01
CA CYS A 70 10.09 -1.49 7.57
C CYS A 70 11.28 -1.09 8.43
N ARG A 71 12.18 -2.04 8.67
CA ARG A 71 13.45 -1.76 9.35
C ARG A 71 14.30 -0.77 8.57
N LYS A 72 15.01 0.10 9.27
CA LYS A 72 15.90 1.09 8.67
C LYS A 72 16.97 0.41 7.81
N GLU A 73 17.55 -0.67 8.30
CA GLU A 73 18.60 -1.45 7.64
C GLU A 73 18.12 -2.01 6.27
N THR A 74 16.82 -2.31 6.16
CA THR A 74 16.23 -2.75 4.89
C THR A 74 16.24 -1.61 3.86
N TYR A 75 15.91 -0.39 4.26
CA TYR A 75 16.04 0.78 3.38
C TYR A 75 17.49 1.10 3.04
N GLU A 76 18.42 0.95 3.97
CA GLU A 76 19.85 1.15 3.72
C GLU A 76 20.37 0.14 2.69
N ARG A 77 19.89 -1.10 2.75
CA ARG A 77 20.27 -2.19 1.84
C ARG A 77 19.64 -2.04 0.44
N PHE A 78 18.38 -1.68 0.35
CA PHE A 78 17.63 -1.69 -0.91
C PHE A 78 17.36 -0.30 -1.48
N GLY A 79 17.71 0.76 -0.76
CA GLY A 79 17.53 2.16 -1.15
C GLY A 79 16.20 2.77 -0.70
N LEU A 80 16.23 4.08 -0.56
CA LEU A 80 15.08 4.91 -0.14
C LEU A 80 14.06 5.09 -1.27
N PHE A 81 13.01 5.84 -0.99
CA PHE A 81 12.02 6.26 -1.98
C PHE A 81 12.65 7.05 -3.13
N ARG A 82 12.29 6.72 -4.36
CA ARG A 82 12.76 7.45 -5.55
C ARG A 82 11.88 8.66 -5.79
N THR A 83 12.42 9.85 -5.55
CA THR A 83 11.71 11.13 -5.69
C THR A 83 11.32 11.49 -7.13
N SER A 84 11.85 10.77 -8.11
CA SER A 84 11.50 10.93 -9.52
C SER A 84 10.11 10.39 -9.89
N TYR A 85 9.47 9.60 -9.02
CA TYR A 85 8.08 9.15 -9.17
C TYR A 85 7.14 10.22 -8.60
N LYS A 86 6.18 10.66 -9.42
CA LYS A 86 5.27 11.75 -9.03
C LYS A 86 4.10 11.28 -8.16
N VAL A 87 3.63 10.06 -8.37
CA VAL A 87 2.41 9.54 -7.72
C VAL A 87 2.63 8.18 -7.08
N ALA A 88 3.27 7.23 -7.76
CA ALA A 88 3.40 5.85 -7.31
C ALA A 88 4.82 5.50 -6.79
N ALA A 89 5.46 6.44 -6.07
CA ALA A 89 6.74 6.20 -5.42
C ALA A 89 6.66 5.09 -4.35
N ASP A 90 5.52 4.96 -3.69
CA ASP A 90 5.18 3.91 -2.75
C ASP A 90 5.15 2.53 -3.43
N PHE A 91 4.46 2.42 -4.55
CA PHE A 91 4.41 1.17 -5.32
C PHE A 91 5.80 0.74 -5.80
N GLU A 92 6.61 1.66 -6.36
CA GLU A 92 7.98 1.36 -6.79
C GLU A 92 8.82 0.86 -5.62
N ASN A 93 8.75 1.55 -4.48
CA ASN A 93 9.50 1.18 -3.29
C ASN A 93 9.12 -0.22 -2.79
N LEU A 94 7.82 -0.49 -2.64
CA LEU A 94 7.34 -1.80 -2.20
C LEU A 94 7.62 -2.91 -3.22
N LEU A 95 7.56 -2.63 -4.52
CA LEU A 95 7.93 -3.58 -5.58
C LEU A 95 9.41 -3.98 -5.43
N ARG A 96 10.29 -3.01 -5.25
CA ARG A 96 11.72 -3.22 -5.10
C ARG A 96 12.04 -3.97 -3.81
N LEU A 97 11.44 -3.63 -2.69
CA LEU A 97 11.65 -4.31 -1.42
C LEU A 97 11.04 -5.72 -1.42
N ILE A 98 9.74 -5.83 -1.70
CA ILE A 98 8.98 -7.05 -1.48
C ILE A 98 9.17 -8.06 -2.63
N TYR A 99 9.04 -7.61 -3.89
CA TYR A 99 9.06 -8.52 -5.03
C TYR A 99 10.48 -8.84 -5.47
N VAL A 100 11.31 -7.82 -5.68
CA VAL A 100 12.69 -7.97 -6.16
C VAL A 100 13.61 -8.39 -5.01
N GLY A 101 13.63 -7.64 -3.92
CA GLY A 101 14.47 -7.86 -2.76
C GLY A 101 14.06 -9.05 -1.90
N LYS A 102 12.85 -9.57 -2.09
CA LYS A 102 12.29 -10.73 -1.38
C LYS A 102 12.40 -10.61 0.14
N ILE A 103 12.32 -9.39 0.67
CA ILE A 103 12.37 -9.16 2.12
C ILE A 103 11.32 -10.00 2.85
N SER A 104 11.59 -10.34 4.11
CA SER A 104 10.64 -11.01 4.98
C SER A 104 9.57 -10.03 5.44
N ILE A 105 8.28 -10.39 5.25
CA ILE A 105 7.15 -9.54 5.60
C ILE A 105 6.11 -10.31 6.40
N LYS A 106 5.47 -9.66 7.36
CA LYS A 106 4.39 -10.23 8.16
C LYS A 106 3.15 -9.35 8.12
N TYR A 107 2.00 -9.95 7.85
CA TYR A 107 0.71 -9.32 7.99
C TYR A 107 0.25 -9.36 9.45
N ILE A 108 -0.22 -8.22 9.94
CA ILE A 108 -0.83 -8.06 11.26
C ILE A 108 -2.32 -7.79 11.06
N PRO A 109 -3.22 -8.62 11.61
CA PRO A 109 -4.67 -8.46 11.43
C PRO A 109 -5.20 -7.29 12.29
N LYS A 110 -4.71 -6.09 12.02
CA LYS A 110 -5.04 -4.86 12.73
C LYS A 110 -5.34 -3.76 11.72
N ASP A 111 -6.41 -3.02 11.98
CA ASP A 111 -6.67 -1.76 11.30
C ASP A 111 -5.75 -0.69 11.89
N CYS A 112 -4.84 -0.19 11.09
CA CYS A 112 -3.73 0.64 11.58
C CYS A 112 -3.92 2.13 11.29
N VAL A 113 -4.52 2.46 10.14
CA VAL A 113 -4.56 3.85 9.68
C VAL A 113 -5.91 4.20 9.11
N THR A 114 -6.40 5.36 9.52
CA THR A 114 -7.55 6.03 8.93
C THR A 114 -7.07 6.99 7.86
N MET A 115 -7.51 6.78 6.61
CA MET A 115 -7.23 7.65 5.47
C MET A 115 -8.43 8.50 5.11
N ARG A 116 -8.23 9.79 4.89
CA ARG A 116 -9.28 10.68 4.37
C ARG A 116 -9.38 10.58 2.86
N ILE A 117 -10.60 10.56 2.32
CA ILE A 117 -10.82 10.66 0.88
C ILE A 117 -10.67 12.13 0.45
N GLY A 118 -9.94 12.35 -0.65
CA GLY A 118 -9.74 13.70 -1.21
C GLY A 118 -8.29 14.05 -1.55
N GLY A 119 -7.35 13.16 -1.26
CA GLY A 119 -5.93 13.36 -1.57
C GLY A 119 -5.61 13.37 -3.07
N ALA A 120 -4.39 13.77 -3.42
CA ALA A 120 -3.89 13.93 -4.80
C ALA A 120 -3.99 12.68 -5.67
N SER A 121 -4.03 11.48 -5.07
CA SER A 121 -4.15 10.19 -5.75
C SER A 121 -5.59 9.79 -6.10
N THR A 122 -6.60 10.49 -5.56
CA THR A 122 -8.03 10.11 -5.70
C THR A 122 -8.78 10.86 -6.79
N SER A 123 -8.19 11.87 -7.42
CA SER A 123 -8.87 12.76 -8.36
C SER A 123 -8.73 12.36 -9.83
N GLY A 124 -9.72 11.60 -10.34
CA GLY A 124 -10.06 11.53 -11.76
C GLY A 124 -9.17 10.67 -12.67
N TRP A 125 -9.57 10.56 -13.94
CA TRP A 125 -8.90 9.78 -15.00
C TRP A 125 -7.43 10.11 -15.21
N ALA A 126 -7.06 11.39 -15.07
CA ALA A 126 -5.67 11.83 -15.22
C ALA A 126 -4.75 11.22 -14.15
N SER A 127 -5.24 11.06 -12.92
CA SER A 127 -4.51 10.41 -11.83
C SER A 127 -4.31 8.92 -12.12
N HIS A 128 -5.35 8.20 -12.55
CA HIS A 128 -5.25 6.78 -12.91
C HIS A 128 -4.23 6.53 -14.03
N LYS A 129 -4.20 7.41 -15.03
CA LYS A 129 -3.23 7.31 -16.13
C LYS A 129 -1.79 7.51 -15.67
N ARG A 130 -1.56 8.46 -14.73
CA ARG A 130 -0.24 8.69 -14.14
C ARG A 130 0.20 7.52 -13.27
N ILE A 131 -0.69 6.99 -12.41
CA ILE A 131 -0.41 5.81 -11.59
C ILE A 131 -0.03 4.63 -12.48
N MET A 132 -0.77 4.36 -13.56
CA MET A 132 -0.47 3.29 -14.50
C MET A 132 0.91 3.48 -15.17
N ALA A 133 1.20 4.70 -15.61
CA ALA A 133 2.49 5.02 -16.22
C ALA A 133 3.67 4.81 -15.23
N ASP A 134 3.49 5.24 -13.99
CA ASP A 134 4.48 5.05 -12.92
C ASP A 134 4.66 3.56 -12.59
N HIS A 135 3.59 2.75 -12.56
CA HIS A 135 3.68 1.30 -12.35
C HIS A 135 4.45 0.60 -13.47
N VAL A 136 4.11 0.89 -14.73
CA VAL A 136 4.82 0.33 -15.89
C VAL A 136 6.30 0.73 -15.87
N ARG A 137 6.59 1.97 -15.52
CA ARG A 137 7.95 2.45 -15.32
C ARG A 137 8.66 1.68 -14.20
N ALA A 138 7.99 1.48 -13.05
CA ALA A 138 8.53 0.74 -11.91
C ALA A 138 8.89 -0.71 -12.29
N TYR A 139 8.02 -1.40 -13.03
CA TYR A 139 8.31 -2.73 -13.52
C TYR A 139 9.57 -2.75 -14.40
N ARG A 140 9.66 -1.83 -15.36
CA ARG A 140 10.79 -1.72 -16.26
C ARG A 140 12.11 -1.43 -15.54
N GLU A 141 12.10 -0.44 -14.65
CA GLU A 141 13.31 -0.01 -13.91
C GLU A 141 13.81 -1.06 -12.91
N ASN A 142 12.91 -1.92 -12.44
CA ASN A 142 13.25 -3.02 -11.52
C ASN A 142 13.37 -4.39 -12.24
N HIS A 143 13.40 -4.42 -13.58
CA HIS A 143 13.52 -5.63 -14.40
C HIS A 143 12.43 -6.68 -14.09
N VAL A 144 11.23 -6.23 -13.79
CA VAL A 144 10.07 -7.09 -13.47
C VAL A 144 9.19 -7.26 -14.69
N HIS A 145 8.90 -8.51 -15.04
CA HIS A 145 8.03 -8.85 -16.19
C HIS A 145 6.56 -8.68 -15.80
N SER A 146 6.04 -7.49 -16.03
CA SER A 146 4.63 -7.15 -15.96
C SER A 146 4.29 -6.03 -16.95
N ASN A 147 3.02 -5.73 -17.15
CA ASN A 147 2.55 -4.74 -18.12
C ASN A 147 1.25 -4.07 -17.65
N ALA A 148 0.81 -3.06 -18.40
CA ALA A 148 -0.40 -2.30 -18.10
C ALA A 148 -1.68 -3.14 -18.05
N LEU A 149 -1.77 -4.20 -18.86
CA LEU A 149 -2.94 -5.08 -18.88
C LEU A 149 -3.04 -5.88 -17.57
N LEU A 150 -1.94 -6.53 -17.16
CA LEU A 150 -1.88 -7.25 -15.89
C LEU A 150 -2.11 -6.32 -14.71
N ASP A 151 -1.47 -5.14 -14.70
CA ASP A 151 -1.64 -4.13 -13.66
C ASP A 151 -3.09 -3.65 -13.55
N SER A 152 -3.84 -3.59 -14.65
CA SER A 152 -5.23 -3.16 -14.66
C SER A 152 -6.19 -4.12 -13.93
N LEU A 153 -5.82 -5.37 -13.71
CA LEU A 153 -6.65 -6.35 -13.00
C LEU A 153 -6.97 -5.93 -11.55
N ARG A 154 -6.13 -5.10 -10.93
CA ARG A 154 -6.41 -4.51 -9.62
C ARG A 154 -7.72 -3.68 -9.59
N TYR A 155 -8.10 -3.04 -10.71
CA TYR A 155 -9.31 -2.24 -10.77
C TYR A 155 -10.57 -3.12 -10.70
N VAL A 156 -10.55 -4.28 -11.32
CA VAL A 156 -11.64 -5.26 -11.25
C VAL A 156 -11.84 -5.71 -9.80
N TYR A 157 -10.74 -6.05 -9.12
CA TYR A 157 -10.78 -6.43 -7.71
C TYR A 157 -11.28 -5.27 -6.82
N LYS A 158 -10.81 -4.04 -7.06
CA LYS A 158 -11.22 -2.86 -6.30
C LYS A 158 -12.72 -2.60 -6.40
N VAL A 159 -13.30 -2.77 -7.58
CA VAL A 159 -14.76 -2.65 -7.79
C VAL A 159 -15.50 -3.72 -6.99
N ALA A 160 -15.06 -4.98 -7.08
CA ALA A 160 -15.68 -6.08 -6.32
C ALA A 160 -15.61 -5.86 -4.79
N GLU A 161 -14.50 -5.32 -4.28
CA GLU A 161 -14.31 -4.99 -2.87
C GLU A 161 -15.28 -3.88 -2.40
N ILE A 162 -15.43 -2.82 -3.20
CA ILE A 162 -16.37 -1.71 -2.90
C ILE A 162 -17.81 -2.22 -2.90
N VAL A 163 -18.19 -3.03 -3.87
CA VAL A 163 -19.53 -3.63 -3.93
C VAL A 163 -19.80 -4.48 -2.69
N LYS A 164 -18.85 -5.34 -2.32
CA LYS A 164 -18.96 -6.18 -1.12
C LYS A 164 -19.07 -5.36 0.18
N PHE A 165 -18.39 -4.23 0.26
CA PHE A 165 -18.47 -3.34 1.43
C PHE A 165 -19.84 -2.67 1.54
N LYS A 166 -20.45 -2.26 0.42
CA LYS A 166 -21.77 -1.61 0.39
C LYS A 166 -22.94 -2.57 0.65
N LEU A 167 -22.71 -3.87 0.49
CA LEU A 167 -23.73 -4.91 0.72
C LEU A 167 -23.74 -5.45 2.17
N LYS A 168 -22.84 -5.01 2.99
CA LYS A 168 -22.77 -5.30 4.44
C LYS A 168 -23.34 -4.13 5.25
#